data_156cda05f2eb48abf31a8b5a545668c8
#
_entry.id   156cda05f2eb48abf31a8b5a545668c8
#
_cell.length_a   1.000
_cell.length_b   1.000
_cell.length_c   1.000
_cell.angle_alpha   90.00
_cell.angle_beta   90.00
_cell.angle_gamma   90.00
#
_symmetry.space_group_name_H-M   'P 1'
#
loop_
_entity.id
_entity.type
_entity.pdbx_description
1 polymer ?
#
loop_
_entity_poly.entity_id
_entity_poly.type
_entity_poly.pdbx_seq_one_letter_code
_entity_poly.pdbx_strand_id
1 'polypeptide(L)'
;MEQAQPVCPLTKCKRILVAMDRSKYSEKALDQAISIAKICKSTIFVVSVVNLFPEVMEIVPTHEEKMFMGTKEFLEGVKAKAAKENIPCETIMHVGGQPYEFIIHEAKEKNVDLIVMGTHGRTGLQKLLIGSVAERVVGHTPCAVMVTPA
;
A
#
# COMPACT_ATOMS: atom_id res chain seq x y z
N MET A 1 36.52 -14.02 5.42
CA MET A 1 35.17 -14.52 5.73
C MET A 1 34.23 -13.94 4.69
N GLU A 2 33.76 -14.77 3.83
CA GLU A 2 32.71 -14.40 2.88
C GLU A 2 31.41 -14.22 3.68
N GLN A 3 30.96 -12.99 3.82
CA GLN A 3 29.68 -12.73 4.46
C GLN A 3 28.60 -13.30 3.53
N ALA A 4 27.89 -14.31 3.99
CA ALA A 4 26.76 -14.87 3.27
C ALA A 4 25.77 -13.75 2.91
N GLN A 5 25.51 -13.55 1.64
CA GLN A 5 24.51 -12.57 1.22
C GLN A 5 23.13 -12.96 1.80
N PRO A 6 22.38 -12.00 2.32
CA PRO A 6 21.05 -12.30 2.85
C PRO A 6 20.17 -12.91 1.76
N VAL A 7 19.58 -14.05 2.06
CA VAL A 7 18.68 -14.78 1.14
C VAL A 7 17.25 -14.42 1.50
N CYS A 8 16.41 -14.16 0.47
CA CYS A 8 14.99 -13.92 0.67
C CYS A 8 14.34 -15.07 1.43
N PRO A 9 13.71 -14.82 2.60
CA PRO A 9 13.11 -15.88 3.40
C PRO A 9 11.79 -16.40 2.83
N LEU A 10 11.24 -15.71 1.83
CA LEU A 10 9.98 -16.07 1.20
C LEU A 10 10.23 -16.88 -0.07
N THR A 11 9.43 -17.92 -0.27
CA THR A 11 9.55 -18.83 -1.43
C THR A 11 9.37 -18.08 -2.75
N LYS A 12 8.47 -17.12 -2.78
CA LYS A 12 8.21 -16.24 -3.92
C LYS A 12 7.87 -14.85 -3.43
N CYS A 13 8.70 -13.86 -3.76
CA CYS A 13 8.49 -12.48 -3.34
C CYS A 13 9.16 -11.50 -4.33
N LYS A 14 8.74 -11.56 -5.59
CA LYS A 14 9.27 -10.65 -6.62
C LYS A 14 8.41 -9.42 -6.83
N ARG A 15 7.15 -9.49 -6.43
CA ARG A 15 6.15 -8.44 -6.61
C ARG A 15 5.41 -8.20 -5.30
N ILE A 16 5.61 -7.02 -4.74
CA ILE A 16 5.00 -6.59 -3.47
C ILE A 16 4.02 -5.47 -3.74
N LEU A 17 2.79 -5.59 -3.27
CA LEU A 17 1.81 -4.51 -3.27
C LEU A 17 1.72 -3.90 -1.89
N VAL A 18 1.81 -2.57 -1.81
CA VAL A 18 1.63 -1.82 -0.56
C VAL A 18 0.36 -0.96 -0.68
N ALA A 19 -0.58 -1.16 0.22
CA ALA A 19 -1.78 -0.32 0.32
C ALA A 19 -1.49 0.87 1.25
N MET A 20 -1.61 2.08 0.74
CA MET A 20 -1.28 3.29 1.47
C MET A 20 -2.43 4.30 1.50
N ASP A 21 -2.73 4.80 2.70
CA ASP A 21 -3.77 5.78 2.96
C ASP A 21 -3.27 7.03 3.70
N ARG A 22 -1.97 7.26 3.71
CA ARG A 22 -1.24 8.31 4.43
C ARG A 22 -1.26 8.18 5.96
N SER A 23 -1.75 7.07 6.51
CA SER A 23 -1.64 6.81 7.95
C SER A 23 -0.23 6.40 8.33
N LYS A 24 0.12 6.59 9.60
CA LYS A 24 1.38 6.07 10.16
C LYS A 24 1.51 4.55 10.02
N TYR A 25 0.40 3.83 9.99
CA TYR A 25 0.37 2.39 9.77
C TYR A 25 0.80 2.04 8.34
N SER A 26 0.28 2.75 7.35
CA SER A 26 0.65 2.53 5.96
C SER A 26 2.10 2.94 5.66
N GLU A 27 2.63 3.94 6.35
CA GLU A 27 4.05 4.30 6.21
C GLU A 27 4.96 3.21 6.77
N LYS A 28 4.63 2.62 7.92
CA LYS A 28 5.36 1.46 8.44
C LYS A 28 5.25 0.23 7.53
N ALA A 29 4.10 0.03 6.91
CA ALA A 29 3.93 -1.01 5.90
C ALA A 29 4.88 -0.80 4.71
N LEU A 30 5.04 0.43 4.25
CA LEU A 30 5.99 0.76 3.19
C LEU A 30 7.44 0.48 3.62
N ASP A 31 7.82 0.87 4.83
CA ASP A 31 9.16 0.60 5.38
C ASP A 31 9.47 -0.90 5.43
N GLN A 32 8.51 -1.71 5.85
CA GLN A 32 8.63 -3.17 5.83
C GLN A 32 8.77 -3.71 4.40
N ALA A 33 7.95 -3.23 3.49
CA ALA A 33 8.02 -3.65 2.08
C ALA A 33 9.38 -3.30 1.45
N ILE A 34 9.91 -2.12 1.72
CA ILE A 34 11.23 -1.69 1.26
C ILE A 34 12.33 -2.63 1.82
N SER A 35 12.27 -2.95 3.10
CA SER A 35 13.23 -3.86 3.74
C SER A 35 13.22 -5.25 3.10
N ILE A 36 12.03 -5.78 2.83
CA ILE A 36 11.85 -7.07 2.14
C ILE A 36 12.36 -6.98 0.69
N ALA A 37 11.98 -5.93 -0.03
CA ALA A 37 12.34 -5.76 -1.43
C ALA A 37 13.86 -5.66 -1.64
N LYS A 38 14.60 -5.08 -0.71
CA LYS A 38 16.07 -5.04 -0.74
C LYS A 38 16.68 -6.44 -0.75
N ILE A 39 16.16 -7.34 0.08
CA ILE A 39 16.67 -8.71 0.23
C ILE A 39 16.16 -9.59 -0.90
N CYS A 40 14.88 -9.53 -1.21
CA CYS A 40 14.23 -10.40 -2.20
C CYS A 40 14.39 -9.89 -3.64
N LYS A 41 14.93 -8.69 -3.84
CA LYS A 41 15.02 -8.00 -5.14
C LYS A 41 13.65 -7.88 -5.80
N SER A 42 12.71 -7.30 -5.06
CA SER A 42 11.31 -7.18 -5.47
C SER A 42 11.05 -5.83 -6.16
N THR A 43 10.02 -5.82 -6.99
CA THR A 43 9.36 -4.58 -7.45
C THR A 43 8.22 -4.26 -6.50
N ILE A 44 8.08 -3.00 -6.12
CA ILE A 44 7.00 -2.51 -5.28
C ILE A 44 5.94 -1.82 -6.13
N PHE A 45 4.68 -2.19 -5.90
CA PHE A 45 3.50 -1.50 -6.40
C PHE A 45 2.81 -0.84 -5.21
N VAL A 46 2.53 0.44 -5.30
CA VAL A 46 1.84 1.18 -4.25
C VAL A 46 0.47 1.59 -4.74
N VAL A 47 -0.57 1.17 -4.05
CA VAL A 47 -1.94 1.57 -4.35
C VAL A 47 -2.47 2.50 -3.27
N SER A 48 -3.06 3.61 -3.70
CA SER A 48 -3.78 4.54 -2.84
C SER A 48 -5.16 4.83 -3.43
N VAL A 49 -6.17 4.87 -2.58
CA VAL A 49 -7.55 5.13 -2.98
C VAL A 49 -8.01 6.48 -2.43
N VAL A 50 -8.41 7.37 -3.31
CA VAL A 50 -9.02 8.65 -2.93
C VAL A 50 -10.50 8.43 -2.69
N ASN A 51 -10.93 8.59 -1.44
CA ASN A 51 -12.35 8.53 -1.09
C ASN A 51 -13.02 9.85 -1.49
N LEU A 52 -13.94 9.79 -2.42
CA LEU A 52 -14.82 10.88 -2.74
C LEU A 52 -16.11 10.72 -1.96
N PHE A 53 -16.50 11.76 -1.24
CA PHE A 53 -17.80 11.85 -0.61
C PHE A 53 -18.72 12.68 -1.54
N PRO A 54 -19.68 12.06 -2.26
CA PRO A 54 -20.56 12.75 -3.21
C PRO A 54 -21.24 13.97 -2.62
N GLU A 55 -21.61 13.88 -1.33
CA GLU A 55 -22.28 14.96 -0.59
C GLU A 55 -21.41 16.22 -0.43
N VAL A 56 -20.09 16.06 -0.43
CA VAL A 56 -19.15 17.20 -0.33
C VAL A 56 -18.81 17.76 -1.71
N MET A 57 -18.89 16.95 -2.75
CA MET A 57 -18.57 17.34 -4.14
C MET A 57 -19.55 18.40 -4.69
N GLU A 58 -20.82 18.34 -4.30
CA GLU A 58 -21.82 19.35 -4.72
C GLU A 58 -21.57 20.73 -4.10
N ILE A 59 -20.87 20.78 -2.96
CA ILE A 59 -20.70 22.01 -2.17
C ILE A 59 -19.37 22.70 -2.47
N VAL A 60 -18.29 21.96 -2.74
CA VAL A 60 -16.94 22.52 -2.96
C VAL A 60 -16.15 21.72 -4.02
N PRO A 61 -16.30 22.03 -5.32
CA PRO A 61 -15.53 21.34 -6.40
C PRO A 61 -14.01 21.37 -6.20
N THR A 62 -13.49 22.43 -5.57
CA THR A 62 -12.05 22.60 -5.28
C THR A 62 -11.51 21.61 -4.23
N HIS A 63 -12.37 20.96 -3.45
CA HIS A 63 -11.94 19.97 -2.45
C HIS A 63 -11.47 18.66 -3.08
N GLU A 64 -12.15 18.22 -4.11
CA GLU A 64 -11.77 17.03 -4.89
C GLU A 64 -10.41 17.21 -5.56
N GLU A 65 -10.20 18.36 -6.21
CA GLU A 65 -8.91 18.67 -6.84
C GLU A 65 -7.77 18.67 -5.82
N LYS A 66 -7.97 19.24 -4.63
CA LYS A 66 -6.99 19.25 -3.55
C LYS A 66 -6.66 17.85 -3.06
N MET A 67 -7.66 16.99 -2.88
CA MET A 67 -7.48 15.60 -2.46
C MET A 67 -6.72 14.80 -3.51
N PHE A 68 -7.08 14.98 -4.77
CA PHE A 68 -6.44 14.34 -5.89
C PHE A 68 -4.97 14.77 -6.02
N MET A 69 -4.71 16.08 -6.05
CA MET A 69 -3.35 16.62 -6.14
C MET A 69 -2.50 16.23 -4.95
N GLY A 70 -3.05 16.29 -3.74
CA GLY A 70 -2.34 15.89 -2.52
C GLY A 70 -2.00 14.40 -2.50
N THR A 71 -2.85 13.54 -3.04
CA THR A 71 -2.54 12.11 -3.19
C THR A 71 -1.48 11.87 -4.24
N LYS A 72 -1.52 12.61 -5.34
CA LYS A 72 -0.49 12.55 -6.39
C LYS A 72 0.88 12.95 -5.85
N GLU A 73 0.98 14.06 -5.14
CA GLU A 73 2.23 14.51 -4.49
C GLU A 73 2.74 13.48 -3.47
N PHE A 74 1.85 12.92 -2.69
CA PHE A 74 2.19 11.85 -1.74
C PHE A 74 2.79 10.63 -2.45
N LEU A 75 2.18 10.17 -3.52
CA LEU A 75 2.67 9.02 -4.29
C LEU A 75 4.00 9.32 -4.98
N GLU A 76 4.24 10.54 -5.45
CA GLU A 76 5.55 10.95 -5.97
C GLU A 76 6.62 10.90 -4.88
N GLY A 77 6.30 11.31 -3.66
CA GLY A 77 7.17 11.17 -2.49
C GLY A 77 7.51 9.71 -2.15
N VAL A 78 6.52 8.82 -2.23
CA VAL A 78 6.71 7.38 -2.02
C VAL A 78 7.64 6.79 -3.08
N LYS A 79 7.42 7.14 -4.33
CA LYS A 79 8.26 6.72 -5.46
C LYS A 79 9.71 7.18 -5.32
N ALA A 80 9.90 8.44 -4.89
CA ALA A 80 11.22 8.99 -4.62
C ALA A 80 11.92 8.25 -3.45
N LYS A 81 11.20 7.89 -2.41
CA LYS A 81 11.71 7.10 -1.27
C LYS A 81 12.21 5.72 -1.71
N ALA A 82 11.43 5.02 -2.53
CA ALA A 82 11.85 3.73 -3.09
C ALA A 82 13.07 3.87 -4.02
N ALA A 83 13.12 4.93 -4.82
CA ALA A 83 14.23 5.19 -5.74
C ALA A 83 15.55 5.44 -5.01
N LYS A 84 15.54 6.10 -3.85
CA LYS A 84 16.72 6.27 -2.99
C LYS A 84 17.32 4.94 -2.53
N GLU A 85 16.50 3.92 -2.43
CA GLU A 85 16.89 2.56 -2.03
C GLU A 85 17.13 1.65 -3.24
N ASN A 86 17.14 2.20 -4.46
CA ASN A 86 17.28 1.48 -5.73
C ASN A 86 16.22 0.38 -5.94
N ILE A 87 14.99 0.62 -5.47
CA ILE A 87 13.87 -0.30 -5.60
C ILE A 87 12.94 0.19 -6.72
N PRO A 88 12.66 -0.64 -7.74
CA PRO A 88 11.64 -0.33 -8.73
C PRO A 88 10.27 -0.17 -8.06
N CYS A 89 9.62 0.96 -8.30
CA CYS A 89 8.34 1.28 -7.68
C CYS A 89 7.38 1.89 -8.70
N GLU A 90 6.20 1.30 -8.81
CA GLU A 90 5.06 1.81 -9.56
C GLU A 90 3.99 2.28 -8.58
N THR A 91 3.41 3.44 -8.80
CA THR A 91 2.34 3.98 -7.98
C THR A 91 1.04 4.01 -8.75
N ILE A 92 -0.05 3.63 -8.08
CA ILE A 92 -1.37 3.48 -8.66
C ILE A 92 -2.37 4.24 -7.78
N MET A 93 -3.18 5.09 -8.40
CA MET A 93 -4.21 5.84 -7.71
C MET A 93 -5.59 5.46 -8.26
N HIS A 94 -6.49 5.10 -7.36
CA HIS A 94 -7.91 4.91 -7.66
C HIS A 94 -8.74 5.99 -6.99
N VAL A 95 -9.89 6.26 -7.54
CA VAL A 95 -10.82 7.30 -7.07
C VAL A 95 -12.19 6.69 -6.83
N GLY A 96 -12.73 6.87 -5.63
CA GLY A 96 -14.03 6.31 -5.23
C GLY A 96 -14.01 4.81 -4.96
N GLY A 97 -15.16 4.24 -4.69
CA GLY A 97 -15.32 2.80 -4.45
C GLY A 97 -14.76 2.29 -3.13
N GLN A 98 -14.69 0.97 -3.02
CA GLN A 98 -14.21 0.29 -1.81
C GLN A 98 -12.71 0.01 -1.93
N PRO A 99 -11.86 0.51 -1.00
CA PRO A 99 -10.42 0.33 -1.09
C PRO A 99 -9.96 -1.13 -1.24
N TYR A 100 -10.57 -2.06 -0.51
CA TYR A 100 -10.17 -3.46 -0.56
C TYR A 100 -10.37 -4.09 -1.96
N GLU A 101 -11.40 -3.67 -2.71
CA GLU A 101 -11.66 -4.17 -4.07
C GLU A 101 -10.54 -3.77 -5.03
N PHE A 102 -10.07 -2.53 -4.95
CA PHE A 102 -8.95 -2.06 -5.75
C PHE A 102 -7.65 -2.77 -5.38
N ILE A 103 -7.40 -2.98 -4.09
CA ILE A 103 -6.21 -3.70 -3.61
C ILE A 103 -6.19 -5.12 -4.18
N ILE A 104 -7.31 -5.84 -4.10
CA ILE A 104 -7.44 -7.20 -4.64
C ILE A 104 -7.31 -7.21 -6.16
N HIS A 105 -7.95 -6.26 -6.84
CA HIS A 105 -7.87 -6.12 -8.29
C HIS A 105 -6.41 -5.93 -8.76
N GLU A 106 -5.71 -4.97 -8.18
CA GLU A 106 -4.31 -4.70 -8.54
C GLU A 106 -3.37 -5.86 -8.18
N ALA A 107 -3.64 -6.55 -7.07
CA ALA A 107 -2.88 -7.73 -6.69
C ALA A 107 -3.00 -8.85 -7.74
N LYS A 108 -4.17 -9.03 -8.33
CA LYS A 108 -4.40 -9.99 -9.41
C LYS A 108 -3.77 -9.52 -10.72
N GLU A 109 -4.03 -8.29 -11.14
CA GLU A 109 -3.52 -7.73 -12.41
C GLU A 109 -1.99 -7.70 -12.47
N LYS A 110 -1.34 -7.38 -11.35
CA LYS A 110 0.12 -7.31 -11.24
C LYS A 110 0.78 -8.64 -10.88
N ASN A 111 0.01 -9.72 -10.70
CA ASN A 111 0.51 -11.01 -10.21
C ASN A 111 1.39 -10.86 -8.95
N VAL A 112 0.85 -10.18 -7.95
CA VAL A 112 1.52 -9.86 -6.69
C VAL A 112 1.74 -11.12 -5.86
N ASP A 113 2.90 -11.23 -5.25
CA ASP A 113 3.27 -12.34 -4.38
C ASP A 113 2.98 -12.06 -2.90
N LEU A 114 3.00 -10.79 -2.53
CA LEU A 114 2.81 -10.33 -1.15
C LEU A 114 2.11 -8.97 -1.13
N ILE A 115 1.03 -8.88 -0.36
CA ILE A 115 0.42 -7.59 0.00
C ILE A 115 0.94 -7.18 1.37
N VAL A 116 1.39 -5.94 1.52
CA VAL A 116 1.80 -5.35 2.81
C VAL A 116 0.91 -4.16 3.11
N MET A 117 0.31 -4.13 4.28
CA MET A 117 -0.60 -3.06 4.69
C MET A 117 -0.61 -2.87 6.20
N GLY A 118 -1.09 -1.72 6.67
CA GLY A 118 -1.26 -1.47 8.09
C GLY A 118 -2.45 -2.21 8.69
N THR A 119 -2.41 -2.45 9.99
CA THR A 119 -3.55 -3.04 10.74
C THR A 119 -4.77 -2.14 10.72
N HIS A 120 -4.56 -0.81 10.70
CA HIS A 120 -5.59 0.21 10.71
C HIS A 120 -5.34 1.25 9.62
N GLY A 121 -6.39 1.95 9.26
CA GLY A 121 -6.31 3.08 8.34
C GLY A 121 -6.30 4.43 9.08
N ARG A 122 -6.66 5.48 8.34
CA ARG A 122 -6.66 6.88 8.81
C ARG A 122 -7.57 7.13 10.02
N THR A 123 -8.66 6.39 10.15
CA THR A 123 -9.61 6.54 11.25
C THR A 123 -9.10 6.03 12.58
N GLY A 124 -8.06 5.18 12.58
CA GLY A 124 -7.36 4.72 13.78
C GLY A 124 -8.28 4.19 14.89
N LEU A 125 -9.40 3.56 14.55
CA LEU A 125 -10.34 3.00 15.51
C LEU A 125 -9.66 1.92 16.34
N GLN A 126 -9.07 2.32 17.46
CA GLN A 126 -8.32 1.43 18.38
C GLN A 126 -9.17 0.35 19.03
N LYS A 127 -10.49 0.38 18.86
CA LYS A 127 -11.42 -0.60 19.42
C LYS A 127 -11.44 -1.93 18.68
N LEU A 128 -10.90 -1.97 17.46
CA LEU A 128 -10.83 -3.18 16.65
C LEU A 128 -9.39 -3.69 16.62
N LEU A 129 -9.21 -4.99 16.70
CA LEU A 129 -7.90 -5.64 16.57
C LEU A 129 -7.29 -5.42 15.18
N ILE A 130 -8.13 -5.32 14.16
CA ILE A 130 -7.76 -5.09 12.77
C ILE A 130 -8.80 -4.16 12.11
N GLY A 131 -8.35 -3.28 11.22
CA GLY A 131 -9.24 -2.39 10.48
C GLY A 131 -10.05 -3.10 9.40
N SER A 132 -11.17 -2.51 9.01
CA SER A 132 -12.12 -3.10 8.05
C SER A 132 -11.52 -3.40 6.68
N VAL A 133 -10.63 -2.55 6.17
CA VAL A 133 -9.97 -2.77 4.89
C VAL A 133 -9.02 -3.95 4.98
N ALA A 134 -8.18 -4.02 6.03
CA ALA A 134 -7.26 -5.13 6.24
C ALA A 134 -8.00 -6.46 6.42
N GLU A 135 -9.08 -6.49 7.19
CA GLU A 135 -9.92 -7.66 7.36
C GLU A 135 -10.46 -8.19 6.03
N ARG A 136 -11.01 -7.30 5.20
CA ARG A 136 -11.55 -7.67 3.89
C ARG A 136 -10.47 -8.11 2.90
N VAL A 137 -9.30 -7.47 2.92
CA VAL A 137 -8.17 -7.89 2.09
C VAL A 137 -7.72 -9.29 2.47
N VAL A 138 -7.55 -9.57 3.77
CA VAL A 138 -7.18 -10.92 4.26
C VAL A 138 -8.23 -11.97 3.84
N GLY A 139 -9.51 -11.62 3.89
CA GLY A 139 -10.59 -12.54 3.51
C GLY A 139 -10.71 -12.84 2.01
N HIS A 140 -10.15 -12.00 1.12
CA HIS A 140 -10.33 -12.11 -0.34
C HIS A 140 -9.03 -12.15 -1.13
N THR A 141 -7.89 -12.15 -0.47
CA THR A 141 -6.57 -12.04 -1.10
C THR A 141 -6.23 -13.23 -2.02
N PRO A 142 -5.62 -12.98 -3.20
CA PRO A 142 -5.07 -14.03 -4.05
C PRO A 142 -3.68 -14.51 -3.64
N CYS A 143 -3.05 -13.88 -2.65
CA CYS A 143 -1.66 -14.12 -2.25
C CYS A 143 -1.45 -13.89 -0.75
N ALA A 144 -0.22 -14.05 -0.26
CA ALA A 144 0.13 -13.75 1.12
C ALA A 144 -0.13 -12.29 1.48
N VAL A 145 -0.53 -12.04 2.72
CA VAL A 145 -0.73 -10.70 3.28
C VAL A 145 0.08 -10.54 4.55
N MET A 146 0.86 -9.49 4.62
CA MET A 146 1.55 -9.04 5.82
C MET A 146 0.83 -7.80 6.36
N VAL A 147 0.36 -7.88 7.59
CA VAL A 147 -0.32 -6.79 8.28
C VAL A 147 0.60 -6.24 9.36
N THR A 148 0.92 -4.95 9.27
CA THR A 148 1.88 -4.30 10.17
C THR A 148 1.18 -3.40 11.18
N PRO A 149 1.46 -3.53 12.48
CA PRO A 149 0.99 -2.59 13.48
C PRO A 149 1.73 -1.24 13.40
N ALA A 150 1.20 -0.25 14.11
CA ALA A 150 1.85 1.06 14.20
C ALA A 150 3.12 1.03 15.04
#